data_d50add8a55fc574d2f22e0a8aa63c76b
#
_entry.id   d50add8a55fc574d2f22e0a8aa63c76b
#
_cell.length_a   1.000
_cell.length_b   1.000
_cell.length_c   1.000
_cell.angle_alpha   90.00
_cell.angle_beta   90.00
_cell.angle_gamma   90.00
#
_symmetry.space_group_name_H-M   'P 1'
#
loop_
_entity.id
_entity.type
_entity.pdbx_description
1 polymer ?
#
loop_
_entity_poly.entity_id
_entity_poly.type
_entity_poly.pdbx_seq_one_letter_code
_entity_poly.pdbx_strand_id
1 'polypeptide(L)' 'MEELGICPVCHEDTAYFEHEGDWCVYVQCSECGTQTAFCSYESEEEKAEAEAKAAMLWNMGKVIAERRSE' A
#
# COMPACT_ATOMS: atom_id res chain seq x y z
N MET A 1 8.05 -5.78 -11.60
CA MET A 1 7.26 -4.67 -11.13
C MET A 1 5.89 -5.11 -10.70
N GLU A 2 5.48 -4.71 -9.53
CA GLU A 2 4.20 -5.16 -9.01
C GLU A 2 3.05 -4.37 -9.61
N GLU A 3 1.95 -5.05 -9.87
CA GLU A 3 0.79 -4.38 -10.37
C GLU A 3 -0.18 -4.13 -9.25
N LEU A 4 -0.74 -2.95 -9.20
CA LEU A 4 -1.73 -2.58 -8.19
C LEU A 4 -3.10 -2.51 -8.84
N GLY A 5 -4.04 -3.25 -8.28
CA GLY A 5 -5.40 -3.21 -8.76
C GLY A 5 -6.11 -1.95 -8.35
N ILE A 6 -7.39 -1.88 -8.63
CA ILE A 6 -8.15 -0.69 -8.24
C ILE A 6 -8.35 -0.71 -6.73
N CYS A 7 -8.63 0.46 -6.19
CA CYS A 7 -8.85 0.60 -4.76
C CYS A 7 -10.08 -0.21 -4.35
N PRO A 8 -9.96 -1.04 -3.32
CA PRO A 8 -11.10 -1.83 -2.88
C PRO A 8 -12.18 -1.01 -2.17
N VAL A 9 -11.91 0.25 -1.89
CA VAL A 9 -12.88 1.09 -1.21
C VAL A 9 -13.57 2.04 -2.17
N CYS A 10 -12.82 2.84 -2.91
CA CYS A 10 -13.43 3.82 -3.81
C CYS A 10 -13.43 3.36 -5.25
N HIS A 11 -12.78 2.25 -5.55
CA HIS A 11 -12.77 1.66 -6.89
C HIS A 11 -12.12 2.54 -7.95
N GLU A 12 -11.19 3.39 -7.54
CA GLU A 12 -10.45 4.20 -8.49
C GLU A 12 -9.09 3.57 -8.74
N ASP A 13 -8.52 3.82 -9.89
CA ASP A 13 -7.25 3.24 -10.25
C ASP A 13 -6.16 4.25 -9.93
N THR A 14 -5.99 4.55 -8.66
CA THR A 14 -5.08 5.60 -8.23
C THR A 14 -4.15 5.13 -7.13
N ALA A 15 -3.89 3.83 -7.06
CA ALA A 15 -3.00 3.30 -6.04
C ALA A 15 -1.55 3.59 -6.39
N TYR A 16 -0.75 3.80 -5.38
CA TYR A 16 0.67 4.03 -5.59
C TYR A 16 1.43 3.59 -4.36
N PHE A 17 2.73 3.34 -4.53
CA PHE A 17 3.58 2.98 -3.41
C PHE A 17 4.02 4.24 -2.70
N GLU A 18 4.03 4.18 -1.37
CA GLU A 18 4.47 5.30 -0.57
C GLU A 18 5.44 4.77 0.47
N HIS A 19 6.32 5.60 0.95
CA HIS A 19 7.34 5.18 1.90
C HIS A 19 7.21 5.99 3.17
N GLU A 20 7.34 5.29 4.31
CA GLU A 20 7.29 5.96 5.59
C GLU A 20 8.68 5.85 6.17
N GLY A 21 9.42 6.92 6.22
CA GLY A 21 10.80 6.87 6.65
C GLY A 21 11.65 6.18 5.61
N ASP A 22 12.70 5.52 6.07
CA ASP A 22 13.64 4.91 5.15
C ASP A 22 13.44 3.43 4.95
N TRP A 23 12.70 2.79 5.81
CA TRP A 23 12.62 1.33 5.78
C TRP A 23 11.21 0.77 5.86
N CYS A 24 10.23 1.51 5.42
CA CYS A 24 8.85 1.04 5.38
C CYS A 24 8.22 1.46 4.06
N VAL A 25 7.37 0.61 3.52
CA VAL A 25 6.68 0.91 2.28
C VAL A 25 5.25 0.41 2.42
N TYR A 26 4.33 1.09 1.77
CA TYR A 26 2.94 0.67 1.77
C TYR A 26 2.28 1.21 0.50
N VAL A 27 1.09 0.69 0.21
CA VAL A 27 0.33 1.14 -0.95
C VAL A 27 -0.80 2.03 -0.44
N GLN A 28 -1.05 3.12 -1.12
CA GLN A 28 -2.08 4.06 -0.72
C GLN A 28 -2.84 4.54 -1.94
N CYS A 29 -4.11 4.81 -1.73
CA CYS A 29 -4.96 5.38 -2.77
C CYS A 29 -4.95 6.89 -2.63
N SER A 30 -4.68 7.60 -3.72
CA SER A 30 -4.62 9.05 -3.67
C SER A 30 -6.00 9.69 -3.61
N GLU A 31 -7.06 8.92 -3.86
CA GLU A 31 -8.38 9.50 -3.86
C GLU A 31 -9.06 9.43 -2.50
N CYS A 32 -8.99 8.29 -1.84
CA CYS A 32 -9.72 8.15 -0.59
C CYS A 32 -8.81 7.94 0.62
N GLY A 33 -7.51 7.82 0.41
CA GLY A 33 -6.59 7.67 1.52
C GLY A 33 -6.48 6.27 2.09
N THR A 34 -7.18 5.31 1.50
CA THR A 34 -7.07 3.92 1.95
C THR A 34 -5.64 3.44 1.74
N GLN A 35 -5.11 2.70 2.68
CA GLN A 35 -3.74 2.24 2.56
C GLN A 35 -3.60 0.85 3.16
N THR A 36 -2.53 0.16 2.80
CA THR A 36 -2.21 -1.13 3.39
C THR A 36 -1.45 -0.90 4.68
N ALA A 37 -1.22 -1.97 5.42
CA ALA A 37 -0.34 -1.89 6.58
C ALA A 37 1.08 -1.61 6.09
N PHE A 38 1.89 -1.03 6.96
CA PHE A 38 3.26 -0.72 6.61
C PHE A 38 4.06 -2.03 6.55
N CYS A 39 4.86 -2.16 5.52
CA CYS A 39 5.73 -3.32 5.34
C CYS A 39 7.16 -2.85 5.51
N SER A 40 7.81 -3.29 6.57
CA SER A 40 9.15 -2.83 6.85
C SER A 40 10.18 -3.75 6.21
N TYR A 41 11.36 -3.24 5.97
CA TYR A 41 12.45 -4.03 5.42
C TYR A 41 13.75 -3.51 6.05
N GLU A 42 14.80 -4.31 5.97
CA GLU A 42 16.05 -3.96 6.61
C GLU A 42 17.19 -3.75 5.63
N SER A 43 16.97 -3.96 4.37
CA SER A 43 18.02 -3.76 3.38
C SER A 43 17.37 -3.46 2.05
N GLU A 44 18.19 -2.96 1.13
CA GLU A 44 17.71 -2.68 -0.21
C GLU A 44 17.22 -3.94 -0.90
N GLU A 45 17.83 -5.08 -0.57
CA GLU A 45 17.41 -6.33 -1.19
C GLU A 45 16.04 -6.74 -0.72
N GLU A 46 15.69 -6.41 0.51
CA GLU A 46 14.38 -6.77 1.03
C GLU A 46 13.32 -5.77 0.62
N LYS A 47 13.73 -4.64 0.05
CA LYS A 47 12.77 -3.63 -0.34
C LYS A 47 11.80 -4.17 -1.37
N ALA A 48 12.31 -4.92 -2.34
CA ALA A 48 11.45 -5.46 -3.39
C ALA A 48 10.44 -6.42 -2.81
N GLU A 49 10.84 -7.21 -1.80
CA GLU A 49 9.90 -8.12 -1.17
C GLU A 49 8.85 -7.37 -0.38
N ALA A 50 9.25 -6.28 0.28
CA ALA A 50 8.28 -5.48 1.03
C ALA A 50 7.27 -4.84 0.08
N GLU A 51 7.73 -4.37 -1.08
CA GLU A 51 6.83 -3.79 -2.06
C GLU A 51 5.87 -4.86 -2.60
N ALA A 52 6.38 -6.07 -2.85
CA ALA A 52 5.53 -7.13 -3.34
C ALA A 52 4.49 -7.50 -2.28
N LYS A 53 4.88 -7.50 -1.01
CA LYS A 53 3.95 -7.82 0.04
C LYS A 53 2.87 -6.74 0.16
N ALA A 54 3.26 -5.47 0.06
CA ALA A 54 2.30 -4.38 0.12
C ALA A 54 1.33 -4.47 -1.06
N ALA A 55 1.84 -4.78 -2.25
CA ALA A 55 0.98 -4.92 -3.41
C ALA A 55 0.02 -6.08 -3.24
N MET A 56 0.49 -7.17 -2.65
CA MET A 56 -0.37 -8.32 -2.42
C MET A 56 -1.48 -7.97 -1.44
N LEU A 57 -1.15 -7.25 -0.37
CA LEU A 57 -2.17 -6.84 0.60
C LEU A 57 -3.20 -5.95 -0.08
N TRP A 58 -2.75 -5.04 -0.92
CA TRP A 58 -3.66 -4.15 -1.62
C TRP A 58 -4.59 -4.94 -2.53
N ASN A 59 -4.03 -5.85 -3.31
CA ASN A 59 -4.82 -6.59 -4.28
C ASN A 59 -5.76 -7.58 -3.62
N MET A 60 -5.46 -7.98 -2.39
CA MET A 60 -6.33 -8.87 -1.65
C MET A 60 -7.41 -8.11 -0.89
N GLY A 61 -7.37 -6.79 -0.91
CA GLY A 61 -8.37 -6.01 -0.20
C GLY A 61 -8.06 -5.85 1.29
N LYS A 62 -6.86 -6.20 1.72
CA LYS A 62 -6.51 -6.08 3.13
C LYS A 62 -5.94 -4.71 3.38
N VAL A 63 -6.82 -3.73 3.46
CA VAL A 63 -6.43 -2.33 3.57
C VAL A 63 -7.09 -1.70 4.78
N ILE A 64 -6.56 -0.56 5.19
CA ILE A 64 -7.08 0.21 6.30
C ILE A 64 -7.63 1.51 5.74
N ALA A 65 -8.94 1.68 5.85
CA ALA A 65 -9.56 2.90 5.37
C ALA A 65 -9.18 4.03 6.31
N GLU A 66 -8.62 5.07 5.73
CA GLU A 66 -8.19 6.13 6.54
C GLU A 66 -9.27 7.06 6.87
N ARG A 67 -10.53 6.76 7.03
CA ARG A 67 -11.55 7.66 7.28
C ARG A 67 -11.66 7.94 8.68
N ARG A 68 -11.82 9.08 9.03
CA ARG A 68 -11.95 9.50 10.30
C ARG A 68 -13.27 9.50 10.64
N SER A 69 -13.74 8.75 11.25
CA SER A 69 -15.11 8.85 11.50
C SER A 69 -15.29 9.50 12.74
N GLU A 70 -15.46 10.29 12.99
CA GLU A 70 -15.72 10.83 14.13
C GLU A 70 -16.72 11.21 14.35
#